data_9c5f8e9c76348e7ff392b800561fdbc4
#
_entry.id   9c5f8e9c76348e7ff392b800561fdbc4
#
_cell.length_a   1.000
_cell.length_b   1.000
_cell.length_c   1.000
_cell.angle_alpha   90.00
_cell.angle_beta   90.00
_cell.angle_gamma   90.00
#
_symmetry.space_group_name_H-M   'P 1'
#
loop_
_entity.id
_entity.type
_entity.pdbx_description
1 polymer ?
#
loop_
_entity_poly.entity_id
_entity_poly.type
_entity_poly.pdbx_seq_one_letter_code
_entity_poly.pdbx_strand_id
1 'polypeptide(L)'
;MKILAIADREPKESIRTILDRETNIELICTLGDLDYFSLVELKDIHNIPKIGVYGNHCSRSYFEELGIKNMHLDTFEYKGLIFGGFEGSVRYKNDPYAPMYTQEEASQMLSKFPKVDVMLCHCPPYGINDEPEEISHQGFKALIEYIEKYKPKYLLHGHTYPSENNLVTEYQGTKIIYIFSDKIIEL
;
A
#
# COMPACT_ATOMS: atom_id res chain seq x y z
N MET A 1 -7.01 10.56 12.21
CA MET A 1 -7.86 9.48 11.64
C MET A 1 -7.18 8.15 11.88
N LYS A 2 -7.90 7.19 12.49
CA LYS A 2 -7.33 5.87 12.82
C LYS A 2 -7.62 4.88 11.71
N ILE A 3 -6.59 4.24 11.17
CA ILE A 3 -6.72 3.27 10.07
C ILE A 3 -6.13 1.92 10.45
N LEU A 4 -6.70 0.85 9.90
CA LEU A 4 -6.11 -0.49 9.90
C LEU A 4 -5.44 -0.71 8.55
N ALA A 5 -4.12 -0.90 8.54
CA ALA A 5 -3.35 -1.24 7.35
C ALA A 5 -2.91 -2.70 7.39
N ILE A 6 -3.00 -3.43 6.26
CA ILE A 6 -2.68 -4.86 6.14
C ILE A 6 -1.82 -5.06 4.88
N ALA A 7 -0.69 -5.78 5.00
CA ALA A 7 0.21 -6.09 3.89
C ALA A 7 0.94 -7.43 4.08
N ASP A 8 1.29 -8.09 2.97
CA ASP A 8 2.20 -9.23 2.82
C ASP A 8 1.83 -10.51 3.58
N ARG A 9 1.12 -10.40 4.68
CA ARG A 9 0.73 -11.52 5.50
C ARG A 9 -0.65 -11.27 6.11
N GLU A 10 -1.41 -12.34 6.28
CA GLU A 10 -2.67 -12.29 7.02
C GLU A 10 -2.47 -11.69 8.42
N PRO A 11 -3.47 -10.97 8.95
CA PRO A 11 -3.47 -10.48 10.33
C PRO A 11 -3.27 -11.62 11.33
N LYS A 12 -2.62 -11.32 12.46
CA LYS A 12 -2.39 -12.31 13.53
C LYS A 12 -3.66 -12.74 14.22
N GLU A 13 -4.67 -11.89 14.20
CA GLU A 13 -6.01 -12.14 14.74
C GLU A 13 -7.03 -11.89 13.63
N SER A 14 -8.26 -12.40 13.80
CA SER A 14 -9.31 -12.07 12.83
C SER A 14 -9.53 -10.56 12.72
N ILE A 15 -9.84 -10.08 11.52
CA ILE A 15 -10.06 -8.64 11.31
C ILE A 15 -11.20 -8.14 12.22
N ARG A 16 -12.23 -8.93 12.44
CA ARG A 16 -13.32 -8.60 13.37
C ARG A 16 -12.82 -8.43 14.80
N THR A 17 -11.95 -9.33 15.28
CA THR A 17 -11.35 -9.22 16.61
C THR A 17 -10.54 -7.94 16.76
N ILE A 18 -9.77 -7.57 15.72
CA ILE A 18 -9.02 -6.30 15.70
C ILE A 18 -9.98 -5.12 15.78
N LEU A 19 -11.05 -5.11 14.97
CA LEU A 19 -12.03 -4.01 14.95
C LEU A 19 -12.83 -3.90 16.26
N ASP A 20 -13.11 -4.99 16.92
CA ASP A 20 -13.80 -5.00 18.22
C ASP A 20 -12.90 -4.45 19.34
N ARG A 21 -11.61 -4.76 19.30
CA ARG A 21 -10.62 -4.26 20.26
C ARG A 21 -10.23 -2.80 19.99
N GLU A 22 -9.97 -2.49 18.74
CA GLU A 22 -9.50 -1.18 18.29
C GLU A 22 -10.68 -0.29 17.92
N THR A 23 -11.24 0.37 18.92
CA THR A 23 -12.36 1.29 18.70
C THR A 23 -11.99 2.42 17.76
N ASN A 24 -12.95 2.85 16.92
CA ASN A 24 -12.82 4.00 16.01
C ASN A 24 -11.85 3.80 14.84
N ILE A 25 -11.69 2.57 14.32
CA ILE A 25 -11.12 2.39 12.99
C ILE A 25 -12.06 3.00 11.96
N GLU A 26 -11.54 3.94 11.17
CA GLU A 26 -12.33 4.73 10.24
C GLU A 26 -12.10 4.34 8.77
N LEU A 27 -10.99 3.64 8.49
CA LEU A 27 -10.62 3.19 7.15
C LEU A 27 -9.79 1.91 7.25
N ILE A 28 -9.98 0.98 6.32
CA ILE A 28 -9.14 -0.20 6.16
C ILE A 28 -8.36 -0.06 4.85
N CYS A 29 -7.02 -0.24 4.91
CA CYS A 29 -6.13 -0.16 3.77
C CYS A 29 -5.41 -1.50 3.57
N THR A 30 -5.47 -2.08 2.36
CA THR A 30 -4.71 -3.28 1.98
C THR A 30 -3.60 -2.90 1.02
N LEU A 31 -2.37 -3.38 1.26
CA LEU A 31 -1.17 -2.94 0.54
C LEU A 31 -0.50 -4.06 -0.27
N GLY A 32 -1.27 -5.08 -0.62
CA GLY A 32 -0.82 -6.15 -1.51
C GLY A 32 -0.25 -7.38 -0.83
N ASP A 33 0.03 -8.38 -1.66
CA ASP A 33 0.48 -9.74 -1.33
C ASP A 33 -0.36 -10.44 -0.26
N LEU A 34 -1.67 -10.25 -0.40
CA LEU A 34 -2.72 -10.87 0.40
C LEU A 34 -3.62 -11.67 -0.53
N ASP A 35 -4.01 -12.86 -0.12
CA ASP A 35 -4.97 -13.66 -0.85
C ASP A 35 -6.43 -13.35 -0.44
N TYR A 36 -7.39 -13.88 -1.19
CA TYR A 36 -8.80 -13.72 -0.92
C TYR A 36 -9.20 -14.21 0.48
N PHE A 37 -8.66 -15.34 0.90
CA PHE A 37 -9.06 -15.97 2.17
C PHE A 37 -8.55 -15.21 3.38
N SER A 38 -7.36 -14.63 3.29
CA SER A 38 -6.79 -13.75 4.32
C SER A 38 -7.64 -12.49 4.58
N LEU A 39 -8.43 -12.09 3.58
CA LEU A 39 -9.25 -10.86 3.63
C LEU A 39 -10.76 -11.13 3.60
N VAL A 40 -11.21 -12.39 3.58
CA VAL A 40 -12.62 -12.76 3.35
C VAL A 40 -13.59 -12.10 4.32
N GLU A 41 -13.18 -11.86 5.56
CA GLU A 41 -14.00 -11.16 6.56
C GLU A 41 -14.41 -9.74 6.15
N LEU A 42 -13.61 -9.09 5.28
CA LEU A 42 -13.90 -7.75 4.77
C LEU A 42 -15.21 -7.70 3.98
N LYS A 43 -15.63 -8.81 3.39
CA LYS A 43 -16.90 -8.90 2.64
C LYS A 43 -18.10 -8.46 3.47
N ASP A 44 -18.09 -8.79 4.75
CA ASP A 44 -19.20 -8.52 5.66
C ASP A 44 -19.06 -7.21 6.46
N ILE A 45 -17.97 -6.48 6.26
CA ILE A 45 -17.74 -5.18 6.91
C ILE A 45 -18.21 -4.08 5.97
N HIS A 46 -19.39 -3.51 6.23
CA HIS A 46 -20.02 -2.51 5.37
C HIS A 46 -19.96 -1.08 5.91
N ASN A 47 -19.68 -0.93 7.20
CA ASN A 47 -19.71 0.36 7.91
C ASN A 47 -18.35 1.10 7.90
N ILE A 48 -17.28 0.47 7.40
CA ILE A 48 -15.94 1.05 7.28
C ILE A 48 -15.52 0.98 5.82
N PRO A 49 -15.15 2.10 5.17
CA PRO A 49 -14.64 2.07 3.80
C PRO A 49 -13.33 1.28 3.72
N LYS A 50 -13.13 0.63 2.59
CA LYS A 50 -11.98 -0.22 2.31
C LYS A 50 -11.34 0.20 0.99
N ILE A 51 -10.06 0.48 1.03
CA ILE A 51 -9.25 0.85 -0.14
C ILE A 51 -7.98 0.00 -0.19
N GLY A 52 -7.39 -0.19 -1.35
CA GLY A 52 -6.17 -0.98 -1.40
C GLY A 52 -5.48 -0.99 -2.75
N VAL A 53 -4.28 -1.55 -2.77
CA VAL A 53 -3.50 -1.84 -3.97
C VAL A 53 -3.12 -3.32 -3.98
N TYR A 54 -2.98 -3.91 -5.17
CA TYR A 54 -2.47 -5.27 -5.31
C TYR A 54 -0.95 -5.31 -5.19
N GLY A 55 -0.42 -6.41 -4.66
CA GLY A 55 1.00 -6.74 -4.70
C GLY A 55 1.34 -7.64 -5.88
N ASN A 56 2.62 -7.90 -6.11
CA ASN A 56 3.09 -8.68 -7.26
C ASN A 56 2.76 -10.18 -7.18
N HIS A 57 2.28 -10.67 -6.05
CA HIS A 57 1.77 -12.04 -5.90
C HIS A 57 0.23 -12.12 -5.89
N CYS A 58 -0.48 -11.02 -6.15
CA CYS A 58 -1.93 -10.97 -6.16
C CYS A 58 -2.53 -11.36 -7.52
N SER A 59 -3.71 -11.99 -7.51
CA SER A 59 -4.47 -12.35 -8.72
C SER A 59 -5.25 -11.21 -9.37
N ARG A 60 -5.32 -10.02 -8.77
CA ARG A 60 -6.09 -8.83 -9.23
C ARG A 60 -7.61 -9.06 -9.42
N SER A 61 -8.20 -10.01 -8.74
CA SER A 61 -9.59 -10.41 -9.06
C SER A 61 -10.58 -10.35 -7.90
N TYR A 62 -10.15 -10.03 -6.68
CA TYR A 62 -10.99 -10.21 -5.49
C TYR A 62 -11.44 -8.92 -4.79
N PHE A 63 -10.91 -7.76 -5.15
CA PHE A 63 -11.24 -6.51 -4.46
C PHE A 63 -12.72 -6.15 -4.55
N GLU A 64 -13.32 -6.31 -5.73
CA GLU A 64 -14.75 -6.00 -5.94
C GLU A 64 -15.63 -6.86 -5.03
N GLU A 65 -15.36 -8.18 -4.94
CA GLU A 65 -16.14 -9.09 -4.09
C GLU A 65 -16.01 -8.76 -2.60
N LEU A 66 -14.85 -8.29 -2.16
CA LEU A 66 -14.58 -7.89 -0.79
C LEU A 66 -15.01 -6.45 -0.47
N GLY A 67 -15.50 -5.72 -1.47
CA GLY A 67 -15.88 -4.31 -1.35
C GLY A 67 -14.69 -3.39 -1.11
N ILE A 68 -13.50 -3.75 -1.62
CA ILE A 68 -12.28 -2.94 -1.56
C ILE A 68 -12.20 -2.10 -2.84
N LYS A 69 -12.09 -0.78 -2.71
CA LYS A 69 -11.81 0.09 -3.85
C LYS A 69 -10.35 -0.07 -4.26
N ASN A 70 -10.11 -0.46 -5.53
CA ASN A 70 -8.76 -0.49 -6.09
C ASN A 70 -8.25 0.94 -6.28
N MET A 71 -7.08 1.23 -5.71
CA MET A 71 -6.47 2.54 -5.69
C MET A 71 -5.37 2.73 -6.76
N HIS A 72 -5.05 1.69 -7.55
CA HIS A 72 -4.00 1.82 -8.56
C HIS A 72 -4.32 2.95 -9.54
N LEU A 73 -3.50 4.00 -9.53
CA LEU A 73 -3.65 5.23 -10.32
C LEU A 73 -5.02 5.91 -10.16
N ASP A 74 -5.68 5.69 -9.03
CA ASP A 74 -6.94 6.33 -8.68
C ASP A 74 -6.83 7.09 -7.35
N THR A 75 -7.79 7.97 -7.09
CA THR A 75 -7.84 8.77 -5.87
C THR A 75 -9.14 8.55 -5.10
N PHE A 76 -9.06 8.73 -3.80
CA PHE A 76 -10.20 8.65 -2.90
C PHE A 76 -10.09 9.74 -1.83
N GLU A 77 -11.04 10.66 -1.81
CA GLU A 77 -11.11 11.67 -0.77
C GLU A 77 -11.94 11.16 0.41
N TYR A 78 -11.35 11.20 1.59
CA TYR A 78 -12.01 10.78 2.81
C TYR A 78 -11.54 11.61 4.01
N LYS A 79 -12.51 12.20 4.73
CA LYS A 79 -12.27 13.05 5.93
C LYS A 79 -11.19 14.13 5.74
N GLY A 80 -11.19 14.78 4.58
CA GLY A 80 -10.28 15.88 4.26
C GLY A 80 -8.86 15.46 3.90
N LEU A 81 -8.62 14.15 3.68
CA LEU A 81 -7.38 13.61 3.12
C LEU A 81 -7.66 12.98 1.75
N ILE A 82 -6.76 13.22 0.82
CA ILE A 82 -6.76 12.58 -0.50
C ILE A 82 -5.80 11.39 -0.46
N PHE A 83 -6.34 10.20 -0.65
CA PHE A 83 -5.58 8.96 -0.81
C PHE A 83 -5.34 8.71 -2.29
N GLY A 84 -4.20 8.13 -2.62
CA GLY A 84 -3.90 7.59 -3.94
C GLY A 84 -3.14 6.29 -3.82
N GLY A 85 -2.95 5.56 -4.94
CA GLY A 85 -2.25 4.29 -4.86
C GLY A 85 -1.46 3.93 -6.10
N PHE A 86 -0.41 3.12 -5.86
CA PHE A 86 0.41 2.50 -6.90
C PHE A 86 0.70 1.04 -6.54
N GLU A 87 0.16 0.12 -7.32
CA GLU A 87 0.25 -1.32 -7.05
C GLU A 87 1.57 -1.95 -7.51
N GLY A 88 1.80 -3.18 -7.07
CA GLY A 88 2.82 -4.07 -7.60
C GLY A 88 4.25 -3.73 -7.23
N SER A 89 5.20 -4.35 -7.93
CA SER A 89 6.63 -4.19 -7.70
C SER A 89 7.41 -3.95 -8.99
N VAL A 90 8.71 -3.71 -8.88
CA VAL A 90 9.63 -3.68 -10.01
C VAL A 90 9.62 -5.04 -10.71
N ARG A 91 9.59 -5.03 -12.04
CA ARG A 91 9.53 -6.26 -12.84
C ARG A 91 10.85 -7.03 -12.79
N TYR A 92 10.83 -8.18 -12.15
CA TYR A 92 11.97 -9.09 -12.03
C TYR A 92 11.77 -10.42 -12.79
N LYS A 93 10.54 -10.70 -13.26
CA LYS A 93 10.20 -11.88 -14.05
C LYS A 93 9.18 -11.55 -15.14
N ASN A 94 9.08 -12.42 -16.13
CA ASN A 94 8.08 -12.29 -17.18
C ASN A 94 6.79 -13.03 -16.78
N ASP A 95 5.90 -12.33 -16.08
CA ASP A 95 4.59 -12.81 -15.69
C ASP A 95 3.55 -11.74 -16.05
N PRO A 96 2.75 -11.96 -17.11
CA PRO A 96 1.80 -10.95 -17.58
C PRO A 96 0.60 -10.73 -16.65
N TYR A 97 0.37 -11.62 -15.70
CA TYR A 97 -0.73 -11.53 -14.75
C TYR A 97 -0.35 -10.82 -13.44
N ALA A 98 0.93 -10.85 -13.10
CA ALA A 98 1.42 -10.18 -11.90
C ALA A 98 1.53 -8.65 -12.11
N PRO A 99 1.10 -7.82 -11.14
CA PRO A 99 1.31 -6.37 -11.21
C PRO A 99 2.78 -6.03 -11.00
N MET A 100 3.53 -6.00 -12.08
CA MET A 100 4.94 -5.62 -12.08
C MET A 100 5.22 -4.65 -13.22
N TYR A 101 6.00 -3.62 -12.93
CA TYR A 101 6.29 -2.52 -13.86
C TYR A 101 7.79 -2.30 -13.98
N THR A 102 8.27 -1.90 -15.16
CA THR A 102 9.64 -1.39 -15.26
C THR A 102 9.73 -0.02 -14.58
N GLN A 103 10.95 0.44 -14.30
CA GLN A 103 11.16 1.79 -13.75
C GLN A 103 10.60 2.87 -14.69
N GLU A 104 10.72 2.67 -16.02
CA GLU A 104 10.20 3.58 -17.04
C GLU A 104 8.66 3.60 -17.06
N GLU A 105 8.02 2.44 -17.01
CA GLU A 105 6.55 2.35 -16.94
C GLU A 105 6.03 3.05 -15.68
N ALA A 106 6.62 2.79 -14.52
CA ALA A 106 6.26 3.44 -13.26
C ALA A 106 6.45 4.97 -13.32
N SER A 107 7.56 5.45 -13.91
CA SER A 107 7.82 6.88 -14.09
C SER A 107 6.79 7.53 -15.01
N GLN A 108 6.44 6.90 -16.13
CA GLN A 108 5.40 7.41 -17.05
C GLN A 108 4.02 7.51 -16.37
N MET A 109 3.65 6.52 -15.56
CA MET A 109 2.37 6.49 -14.85
C MET A 109 2.32 7.56 -13.75
N LEU A 110 3.32 7.56 -12.85
CA LEU A 110 3.34 8.48 -11.71
C LEU A 110 3.61 9.94 -12.09
N SER A 111 4.26 10.20 -13.23
CA SER A 111 4.44 11.58 -13.73
C SER A 111 3.12 12.30 -14.02
N LYS A 112 2.07 11.55 -14.35
CA LYS A 112 0.70 12.03 -14.64
C LYS A 112 -0.24 11.93 -13.46
N PHE A 113 0.19 11.26 -12.39
CA PHE A 113 -0.65 11.03 -11.23
C PHE A 113 -0.76 12.32 -10.38
N PRO A 114 -1.97 12.66 -9.92
CA PRO A 114 -2.20 13.90 -9.18
C PRO A 114 -1.53 13.88 -7.80
N LYS A 115 -1.42 15.07 -7.18
CA LYS A 115 -0.98 15.18 -5.79
C LYS A 115 -1.99 14.52 -4.85
N VAL A 116 -1.49 13.75 -3.87
CA VAL A 116 -2.29 13.15 -2.79
C VAL A 116 -1.66 13.47 -1.43
N ASP A 117 -2.44 13.30 -0.35
CA ASP A 117 -1.95 13.43 1.02
C ASP A 117 -1.35 12.12 1.53
N VAL A 118 -1.95 10.98 1.14
CA VAL A 118 -1.55 9.63 1.55
C VAL A 118 -1.37 8.76 0.31
N MET A 119 -0.16 8.27 0.10
CA MET A 119 0.16 7.32 -0.98
C MET A 119 0.17 5.90 -0.44
N LEU A 120 -0.62 5.02 -1.03
CA LEU A 120 -0.65 3.59 -0.76
C LEU A 120 0.15 2.86 -1.83
N CYS A 121 1.21 2.16 -1.43
CA CYS A 121 2.03 1.37 -2.35
C CYS A 121 2.17 -0.05 -1.84
N HIS A 122 2.40 -1.00 -2.74
CA HIS A 122 2.93 -2.29 -2.32
C HIS A 122 4.45 -2.20 -2.17
N CYS A 123 5.15 -1.82 -3.22
CA CYS A 123 6.60 -1.66 -3.25
C CYS A 123 7.05 -0.33 -2.63
N PRO A 124 8.19 -0.28 -1.92
CA PRO A 124 8.74 0.94 -1.32
C PRO A 124 9.32 1.91 -2.37
N PRO A 125 9.66 3.16 -1.97
CA PRO A 125 10.50 4.05 -2.77
C PRO A 125 11.94 3.52 -2.86
N TYR A 126 12.60 3.74 -4.02
CA TYR A 126 13.99 3.36 -4.22
C TYR A 126 14.94 4.00 -3.20
N GLY A 127 15.81 3.21 -2.61
CA GLY A 127 16.79 3.65 -1.60
C GLY A 127 16.19 3.84 -0.19
N ILE A 128 14.89 3.54 0.00
CA ILE A 128 14.23 3.64 1.30
C ILE A 128 13.46 2.35 1.57
N ASN A 129 13.88 1.58 2.57
CA ASN A 129 13.28 0.30 2.96
C ASN A 129 13.33 -0.78 1.88
N ASP A 130 14.07 -0.59 0.81
CA ASP A 130 14.26 -1.54 -0.27
C ASP A 130 15.63 -2.24 -0.20
N GLU A 131 15.86 -3.16 -1.12
CA GLU A 131 17.15 -3.81 -1.36
C GLU A 131 17.59 -3.47 -2.80
N PRO A 132 18.27 -2.32 -3.03
CA PRO A 132 18.50 -1.79 -4.37
C PRO A 132 19.27 -2.72 -5.32
N GLU A 133 20.10 -3.62 -4.78
CA GLU A 133 20.88 -4.61 -5.53
C GLU A 133 20.10 -5.87 -5.87
N GLU A 134 18.96 -6.11 -5.21
CA GLU A 134 18.07 -7.26 -5.45
C GLU A 134 16.82 -6.79 -6.22
N ILE A 135 16.77 -7.05 -7.52
CA ILE A 135 15.72 -6.52 -8.39
C ILE A 135 14.29 -6.87 -7.94
N SER A 136 14.10 -8.02 -7.30
CA SER A 136 12.78 -8.44 -6.77
C SER A 136 12.33 -7.61 -5.56
N HIS A 137 13.25 -6.98 -4.86
CA HIS A 137 13.03 -6.13 -3.69
C HIS A 137 13.41 -4.67 -3.92
N GLN A 138 13.81 -4.33 -5.15
CA GLN A 138 14.14 -2.95 -5.52
C GLN A 138 12.91 -2.05 -5.46
N GLY A 139 13.06 -0.88 -4.88
CA GLY A 139 12.02 0.15 -4.83
C GLY A 139 11.81 0.88 -6.16
N PHE A 140 10.69 1.59 -6.29
CA PHE A 140 10.42 2.43 -7.45
C PHE A 140 11.10 3.79 -7.35
N LYS A 141 11.95 4.12 -8.33
CA LYS A 141 12.55 5.47 -8.48
C LYS A 141 11.48 6.54 -8.68
N ALA A 142 10.43 6.21 -9.39
CA ALA A 142 9.29 7.08 -9.62
C ALA A 142 8.57 7.51 -8.33
N LEU A 143 8.60 6.71 -7.26
CA LEU A 143 8.07 7.11 -5.96
C LEU A 143 8.95 8.15 -5.27
N ILE A 144 10.27 8.10 -5.43
CA ILE A 144 11.19 9.17 -4.96
C ILE A 144 10.88 10.48 -5.69
N GLU A 145 10.80 10.45 -7.02
CA GLU A 145 10.44 11.62 -7.85
C GLU A 145 9.08 12.20 -7.45
N TYR A 146 8.11 11.33 -7.17
CA TYR A 146 6.78 11.74 -6.73
C TYR A 146 6.81 12.42 -5.34
N ILE A 147 7.54 11.85 -4.38
CA ILE A 147 7.71 12.43 -3.04
C ILE A 147 8.38 13.81 -3.13
N GLU A 148 9.46 13.93 -3.89
CA GLU A 148 10.18 15.19 -4.06
C GLU A 148 9.31 16.30 -4.66
N LYS A 149 8.46 15.94 -5.63
CA LYS A 149 7.56 16.86 -6.33
C LYS A 149 6.36 17.28 -5.50
N TYR A 150 5.68 16.32 -4.87
CA TYR A 150 4.36 16.55 -4.28
C TYR A 150 4.32 16.53 -2.76
N LYS A 151 5.32 15.91 -2.12
CA LYS A 151 5.47 15.81 -0.66
C LYS A 151 4.19 15.32 0.03
N PRO A 152 3.68 14.11 -0.29
CA PRO A 152 2.58 13.53 0.44
C PRO A 152 2.93 13.48 1.93
N LYS A 153 1.93 13.63 2.81
CA LYS A 153 2.15 13.54 4.26
C LYS A 153 2.63 12.15 4.68
N TYR A 154 2.05 11.13 4.03
CA TYR A 154 2.32 9.72 4.33
C TYR A 154 2.50 8.92 3.06
N LEU A 155 3.38 7.92 3.12
CA LEU A 155 3.48 6.81 2.18
C LEU A 155 3.47 5.52 2.97
N LEU A 156 2.53 4.62 2.68
CA LEU A 156 2.42 3.31 3.32
C LEU A 156 2.83 2.24 2.33
N HIS A 157 3.67 1.28 2.73
CA HIS A 157 4.13 0.21 1.85
C HIS A 157 4.36 -1.11 2.59
N GLY A 158 4.41 -2.21 1.84
CA GLY A 158 4.81 -3.55 2.25
C GLY A 158 6.03 -4.04 1.48
N HIS A 159 5.96 -5.27 0.96
CA HIS A 159 6.82 -5.93 -0.02
C HIS A 159 8.21 -6.35 0.48
N THR A 160 8.90 -5.52 1.23
CA THR A 160 10.29 -5.75 1.67
C THR A 160 10.35 -6.03 3.18
N TYR A 161 11.54 -6.34 3.68
CA TYR A 161 11.76 -6.65 5.10
C TYR A 161 12.81 -5.71 5.71
N PRO A 162 12.48 -4.42 5.88
CA PRO A 162 13.43 -3.46 6.44
C PRO A 162 13.79 -3.83 7.90
N SER A 163 14.93 -3.34 8.35
CA SER A 163 15.33 -3.50 9.75
C SER A 163 14.33 -2.83 10.70
N GLU A 164 14.26 -3.29 11.94
CA GLU A 164 13.35 -2.73 12.96
C GLU A 164 13.50 -1.21 13.15
N ASN A 165 14.69 -0.65 12.89
CA ASN A 165 14.93 0.78 12.97
C ASN A 165 14.30 1.59 11.81
N ASN A 166 13.91 0.94 10.73
CA ASN A 166 13.41 1.57 9.51
C ASN A 166 11.90 1.37 9.28
N LEU A 167 11.15 0.87 10.27
CA LEU A 167 9.71 0.66 10.16
C LEU A 167 8.94 1.97 9.94
N VAL A 168 9.52 3.09 10.36
CA VAL A 168 9.04 4.44 10.06
C VAL A 168 10.24 5.30 9.71
N THR A 169 10.26 5.85 8.51
CA THR A 169 11.33 6.70 7.98
C THR A 169 10.72 8.02 7.50
N GLU A 170 11.47 9.10 7.55
CA GLU A 170 11.04 10.38 7.01
C GLU A 170 11.96 10.79 5.84
N TYR A 171 11.37 11.18 4.71
CA TYR A 171 12.08 11.69 3.56
C TYR A 171 11.35 12.90 2.96
N GLN A 172 12.03 14.05 2.83
CA GLN A 172 11.48 15.30 2.28
C GLN A 172 10.18 15.77 2.95
N GLY A 173 9.97 15.43 4.23
CA GLY A 173 8.75 15.72 4.98
C GLY A 173 7.62 14.71 4.78
N THR A 174 7.84 13.66 4.01
CA THR A 174 6.93 12.51 3.88
C THR A 174 7.29 11.45 4.90
N LYS A 175 6.32 11.04 5.72
CA LYS A 175 6.46 9.92 6.64
C LYS A 175 6.20 8.60 5.92
N ILE A 176 7.22 7.78 5.77
CA ILE A 176 7.17 6.49 5.08
C ILE A 176 7.03 5.40 6.13
N ILE A 177 5.97 4.60 6.04
CA ILE A 177 5.60 3.61 7.06
C ILE A 177 5.53 2.23 6.41
N TYR A 178 6.37 1.33 6.91
CA TYR A 178 6.34 -0.08 6.55
C TYR A 178 5.23 -0.82 7.29
N ILE A 179 4.50 -1.65 6.55
CA ILE A 179 3.41 -2.50 7.03
C ILE A 179 3.77 -3.96 6.75
N PHE A 180 3.57 -4.80 7.75
CA PHE A 180 3.66 -6.26 7.62
C PHE A 180 2.62 -6.90 8.54
N SER A 181 1.82 -7.83 8.01
CA SER A 181 0.63 -8.35 8.67
C SER A 181 -0.37 -7.20 8.90
N ASP A 182 -0.68 -6.86 10.13
CA ASP A 182 -1.58 -5.77 10.48
C ASP A 182 -0.90 -4.66 11.30
N LYS A 183 -1.32 -3.43 11.08
CA LYS A 183 -0.84 -2.26 11.83
C LYS A 183 -1.93 -1.21 11.96
N ILE A 184 -2.11 -0.69 13.18
CA ILE A 184 -2.95 0.47 13.43
C ILE A 184 -2.10 1.74 13.29
N ILE A 185 -2.61 2.69 12.50
CA ILE A 185 -1.92 3.96 12.21
C ILE A 185 -2.88 5.11 12.49
N GLU A 186 -2.36 6.15 13.12
CA GLU A 186 -3.02 7.45 13.25
C GLU A 186 -2.42 8.44 12.23
N LEU A 187 -3.29 8.91 11.31
CA LEU A 187 -2.97 9.90 10.27
C LEU A 187 -3.40 11.30 10.70
#